data_2172effb57639afc60d5923a86784466
#
_entry.id   2172effb57639afc60d5923a86784466
#
_cell.length_a   1.000
_cell.length_b   1.000
_cell.length_c   1.000
_cell.angle_alpha   90.00
_cell.angle_beta   90.00
_cell.angle_gamma   90.00
#
_symmetry.space_group_name_H-M   'P 1'
#
loop_
_entity.id
_entity.type
_entity.pdbx_description
1 polymer ?
#
loop_
_entity_poly.entity_id
_entity_poly.type
_entity_poly.pdbx_seq_one_letter_code
_entity_poly.pdbx_strand_id
1 'polypeptide(L)'
;MSRTYFGTDGIRGTVGEAPITPDFVLRLAHAVGRVLKRTEDRPTVLIGKDTRISGYMLESALESGFNSAGVDVVLLGPLPTPGVAYLTRAQRASLGVVISASHNPFADNGIKFFSAHGTKLPDQWELDVEAALQEPPQWADSASLGRARRLDDAAGRYIEFCKSTFAHDLTLKGMKIAVDSAHGAAYHIAPKVFHELGAEVFCIGCSPDGLNINHKVGATHPEALVSAVRANHADFGIALDGDADRLQMVDAAGRLFNGDELLYLMVMDRLAQGHRVPGAVGTLMTNMAVELALKAKDVEFVRAKVGDRYVLEELEKRGWLLGGEGSGHLLCLDKHTTGDGLISALQVLNTCVRSGRSMAQLLEGVNLFPQTLINVRLQPGQDWKKNTRLPAETEKLEQELAGTGRVLIRASGTEPVLRVMVEASDEQVARSAAERLAEVVRAG
;
A
#
# COMPACT_ATOMS: atom_id res chain seq x y z
N MET A 1 -17.53 19.72 6.28
CA MET A 1 -18.48 18.61 5.97
C MET A 1 -17.71 17.30 6.09
N SER A 2 -18.33 16.23 6.52
CA SER A 2 -17.69 14.89 6.51
C SER A 2 -17.84 14.29 5.11
N ARG A 3 -16.81 13.58 4.63
CA ARG A 3 -16.86 12.82 3.37
C ARG A 3 -17.88 11.70 3.50
N THR A 4 -18.64 11.46 2.44
CA THR A 4 -19.71 10.44 2.39
C THR A 4 -19.23 9.17 1.69
N TYR A 5 -18.52 9.31 0.58
CA TYR A 5 -18.08 8.22 -0.28
C TYR A 5 -16.58 7.97 -0.21
N PHE A 6 -15.76 9.03 -0.06
CA PHE A 6 -14.32 8.90 0.02
C PHE A 6 -13.87 8.38 1.39
N GLY A 7 -13.16 7.24 1.38
CA GLY A 7 -12.44 6.70 2.52
C GLY A 7 -11.02 7.27 2.66
N THR A 8 -10.14 6.55 3.35
CA THR A 8 -8.72 6.91 3.48
C THR A 8 -7.91 6.71 2.20
N ASP A 9 -8.40 5.86 1.28
CA ASP A 9 -7.72 5.50 0.04
C ASP A 9 -8.74 5.34 -1.11
N GLY A 10 -9.39 6.42 -1.49
CA GLY A 10 -10.42 6.46 -2.52
C GLY A 10 -11.78 5.92 -2.08
N ILE A 11 -12.56 5.49 -3.06
CA ILE A 11 -13.91 4.94 -2.90
C ILE A 11 -13.83 3.43 -3.07
N ARG A 12 -14.37 2.63 -2.14
CA ARG A 12 -14.35 1.16 -2.20
C ARG A 12 -15.71 0.58 -1.84
N GLY A 13 -15.99 -0.62 -2.34
CA GLY A 13 -17.19 -1.39 -2.00
C GLY A 13 -17.32 -2.67 -2.80
N THR A 14 -18.38 -3.41 -2.52
CA THR A 14 -18.75 -4.61 -3.26
C THR A 14 -19.34 -4.23 -4.61
N VAL A 15 -18.89 -4.88 -5.67
CA VAL A 15 -19.35 -4.61 -7.04
C VAL A 15 -20.84 -4.94 -7.17
N GLY A 16 -21.60 -4.03 -7.77
CA GLY A 16 -23.05 -4.14 -7.89
C GLY A 16 -23.83 -3.49 -6.74
N GLU A 17 -23.15 -3.08 -5.68
CA GLU A 17 -23.70 -2.30 -4.58
C GLU A 17 -23.13 -0.87 -4.63
N ALA A 18 -23.97 0.13 -4.28
CA ALA A 18 -23.48 1.50 -4.22
C ALA A 18 -22.40 1.65 -3.15
N PRO A 19 -21.27 2.33 -3.44
CA PRO A 19 -21.02 3.20 -4.60
C PRO A 19 -20.32 2.53 -5.80
N ILE A 20 -20.11 1.20 -5.81
CA ILE A 20 -19.40 0.52 -6.91
C ILE A 20 -20.40 -0.05 -7.93
N THR A 21 -21.17 0.86 -8.53
CA THR A 21 -22.11 0.58 -9.63
C THR A 21 -21.77 1.44 -10.86
N PRO A 22 -22.06 0.99 -12.09
CA PRO A 22 -21.66 1.70 -13.30
C PRO A 22 -22.31 3.09 -13.42
N ASP A 23 -23.56 3.25 -12.99
CA ASP A 23 -24.26 4.54 -12.98
C ASP A 23 -23.64 5.54 -11.99
N PHE A 24 -23.31 5.10 -10.77
CA PHE A 24 -22.60 5.94 -9.80
C PHE A 24 -21.23 6.35 -10.32
N VAL A 25 -20.45 5.39 -10.86
CA VAL A 25 -19.08 5.62 -11.33
C VAL A 25 -19.05 6.56 -12.54
N LEU A 26 -20.03 6.47 -13.45
CA LEU A 26 -20.19 7.43 -14.55
C LEU A 26 -20.44 8.86 -14.00
N ARG A 27 -21.35 9.00 -13.05
CA ARG A 27 -21.65 10.29 -12.41
C ARG A 27 -20.45 10.83 -11.64
N LEU A 28 -19.72 9.97 -10.93
CA LEU A 28 -18.49 10.33 -10.23
C LEU A 28 -17.45 10.89 -11.20
N ALA A 29 -17.18 10.20 -12.31
CA ALA A 29 -16.23 10.65 -13.32
C ALA A 29 -16.65 11.98 -13.95
N HIS A 30 -17.95 12.18 -14.23
CA HIS A 30 -18.48 13.45 -14.70
C HIS A 30 -18.27 14.58 -13.69
N ALA A 31 -18.55 14.33 -12.40
CA ALA A 31 -18.34 15.30 -11.33
C ALA A 31 -16.86 15.67 -11.16
N VAL A 32 -15.97 14.67 -11.19
CA VAL A 32 -14.51 14.86 -11.18
C VAL A 32 -14.07 15.71 -12.38
N GLY A 33 -14.58 15.40 -13.58
CA GLY A 33 -14.28 16.17 -14.79
C GLY A 33 -14.68 17.63 -14.67
N ARG A 34 -15.85 17.91 -14.09
CA ARG A 34 -16.31 19.29 -13.81
C ARG A 34 -15.40 20.03 -12.82
N VAL A 35 -14.90 19.33 -11.79
CA VAL A 35 -13.97 19.94 -10.83
C VAL A 35 -12.64 20.25 -11.52
N LEU A 36 -12.09 19.37 -12.35
CA LEU A 36 -10.87 19.61 -13.13
C LEU A 36 -11.02 20.81 -14.07
N LYS A 37 -12.15 20.92 -14.74
CA LYS A 37 -12.43 22.05 -15.68
C LYS A 37 -12.55 23.41 -15.01
N ARG A 38 -12.59 23.51 -13.70
CA ARG A 38 -12.50 24.82 -13.01
C ARG A 38 -11.13 25.46 -13.15
N THR A 39 -10.08 24.66 -13.39
CA THR A 39 -8.69 25.13 -13.44
C THR A 39 -8.00 24.87 -14.77
N GLU A 40 -8.58 24.04 -15.64
CA GLU A 40 -7.97 23.62 -16.90
C GLU A 40 -9.04 23.45 -17.99
N ASP A 41 -8.85 24.09 -19.16
CA ASP A 41 -9.84 24.06 -20.24
C ASP A 41 -10.02 22.66 -20.86
N ARG A 42 -8.93 21.90 -21.00
CA ARG A 42 -8.94 20.57 -21.60
C ARG A 42 -8.11 19.58 -20.79
N PRO A 43 -8.59 19.16 -19.62
CA PRO A 43 -7.86 18.24 -18.78
C PRO A 43 -7.76 16.85 -19.42
N THR A 44 -6.67 16.14 -19.11
CA THR A 44 -6.43 14.75 -19.52
C THR A 44 -6.32 13.86 -18.30
N VAL A 45 -7.07 12.75 -18.28
CA VAL A 45 -7.09 11.77 -17.20
C VAL A 45 -6.50 10.45 -17.69
N LEU A 46 -5.57 9.88 -16.91
CA LEU A 46 -5.07 8.53 -17.13
C LEU A 46 -5.89 7.53 -16.29
N ILE A 47 -6.30 6.42 -16.86
CA ILE A 47 -7.05 5.37 -16.17
C ILE A 47 -6.29 4.04 -16.29
N GLY A 48 -5.82 3.51 -15.14
CA GLY A 48 -5.30 2.16 -15.01
C GLY A 48 -6.22 1.29 -14.15
N LYS A 49 -6.02 -0.01 -14.19
CA LYS A 49 -6.83 -0.98 -13.44
C LYS A 49 -6.01 -2.18 -13.01
N ASP A 50 -6.50 -2.91 -12.02
CA ASP A 50 -6.03 -4.27 -11.75
C ASP A 50 -6.72 -5.29 -12.70
N THR A 51 -6.63 -6.55 -12.38
CA THR A 51 -7.09 -7.65 -13.24
C THR A 51 -8.53 -8.09 -12.96
N ARG A 52 -9.25 -7.46 -12.03
CA ARG A 52 -10.64 -7.82 -11.70
C ARG A 52 -11.54 -7.71 -12.92
N ILE A 53 -12.43 -8.68 -13.10
CA ILE A 53 -13.40 -8.68 -14.22
C ILE A 53 -14.26 -7.40 -14.22
N SER A 54 -14.62 -6.88 -13.05
CA SER A 54 -15.39 -5.65 -12.90
C SER A 54 -14.65 -4.40 -13.39
N GLY A 55 -13.31 -4.45 -13.47
CA GLY A 55 -12.49 -3.36 -13.96
C GLY A 55 -12.85 -2.90 -15.37
N TYR A 56 -13.27 -3.82 -16.25
CA TYR A 56 -13.68 -3.46 -17.62
C TYR A 56 -14.95 -2.62 -17.65
N MET A 57 -15.96 -3.01 -16.86
CA MET A 57 -17.22 -2.28 -16.74
C MET A 57 -16.99 -0.88 -16.13
N LEU A 58 -16.20 -0.81 -15.05
CA LEU A 58 -15.93 0.45 -14.34
C LEU A 58 -15.07 1.40 -15.19
N GLU A 59 -14.09 0.87 -15.96
CA GLU A 59 -13.28 1.64 -16.91
C GLU A 59 -14.18 2.32 -17.97
N SER A 60 -15.13 1.58 -18.56
CA SER A 60 -16.05 2.13 -19.55
C SER A 60 -16.97 3.20 -18.95
N ALA A 61 -17.42 3.02 -17.72
CA ALA A 61 -18.23 4.01 -17.01
C ALA A 61 -17.43 5.29 -16.71
N LEU A 62 -16.19 5.16 -16.24
CA LEU A 62 -15.28 6.29 -16.02
C LEU A 62 -14.98 7.04 -17.32
N GLU A 63 -14.63 6.32 -18.39
CA GLU A 63 -14.38 6.89 -19.70
C GLU A 63 -15.57 7.73 -20.19
N SER A 64 -16.76 7.15 -20.17
CA SER A 64 -18.00 7.84 -20.58
C SER A 64 -18.28 9.08 -19.74
N GLY A 65 -18.09 8.96 -18.42
CA GLY A 65 -18.29 10.07 -17.48
C GLY A 65 -17.33 11.23 -17.73
N PHE A 66 -16.03 10.96 -17.89
CA PHE A 66 -15.04 11.99 -18.19
C PHE A 66 -15.25 12.63 -19.55
N ASN A 67 -15.47 11.82 -20.61
CA ASN A 67 -15.71 12.33 -21.95
C ASN A 67 -16.97 13.25 -21.98
N SER A 68 -18.02 12.90 -21.25
CA SER A 68 -19.24 13.69 -21.15
C SER A 68 -19.04 15.05 -20.46
N ALA A 69 -17.99 15.18 -19.64
CA ALA A 69 -17.59 16.43 -19.02
C ALA A 69 -16.59 17.25 -19.87
N GLY A 70 -16.19 16.74 -21.05
CA GLY A 70 -15.20 17.40 -21.92
C GLY A 70 -13.75 17.14 -21.48
N VAL A 71 -13.47 16.00 -20.84
CA VAL A 71 -12.15 15.57 -20.36
C VAL A 71 -11.62 14.47 -21.27
N ASP A 72 -10.39 14.61 -21.74
CA ASP A 72 -9.71 13.57 -22.52
C ASP A 72 -9.25 12.42 -21.62
N VAL A 73 -9.33 11.18 -22.12
CA VAL A 73 -9.00 9.96 -21.36
C VAL A 73 -7.89 9.19 -22.04
N VAL A 74 -6.93 8.70 -21.25
CA VAL A 74 -5.88 7.79 -21.69
C VAL A 74 -5.99 6.49 -20.93
N LEU A 75 -6.33 5.40 -21.61
CA LEU A 75 -6.47 4.08 -21.02
C LEU A 75 -5.11 3.37 -20.98
N LEU A 76 -4.70 2.91 -19.80
CA LEU A 76 -3.41 2.25 -19.57
C LEU A 76 -3.51 0.72 -19.56
N GLY A 77 -4.74 0.18 -19.42
CA GLY A 77 -4.94 -1.26 -19.19
C GLY A 77 -4.54 -1.70 -17.79
N PRO A 78 -4.28 -3.01 -17.59
CA PRO A 78 -3.77 -3.53 -16.30
C PRO A 78 -2.39 -2.97 -16.01
N LEU A 79 -2.29 -2.19 -14.92
CA LEU A 79 -1.07 -1.51 -14.50
C LEU A 79 -1.09 -1.32 -12.97
N PRO A 80 0.04 -1.57 -12.26
CA PRO A 80 0.17 -1.27 -10.84
C PRO A 80 -0.26 0.14 -10.47
N THR A 81 -0.87 0.28 -9.28
CA THR A 81 -1.23 1.60 -8.71
C THR A 81 -0.07 2.60 -8.78
N PRO A 82 1.16 2.26 -8.33
CA PRO A 82 2.29 3.17 -8.46
C PRO A 82 2.67 3.46 -9.92
N GLY A 83 2.46 2.54 -10.84
CA GLY A 83 2.68 2.77 -12.28
C GLY A 83 1.74 3.84 -12.85
N VAL A 84 0.49 3.87 -12.41
CA VAL A 84 -0.45 4.94 -12.78
C VAL A 84 0.00 6.28 -12.19
N ALA A 85 0.39 6.33 -10.94
CA ALA A 85 0.92 7.54 -10.30
C ALA A 85 2.15 8.09 -11.06
N TYR A 86 3.09 7.21 -11.40
CA TYR A 86 4.25 7.56 -12.22
C TYR A 86 3.86 8.12 -13.58
N LEU A 87 3.01 7.42 -14.34
CA LEU A 87 2.62 7.84 -15.68
C LEU A 87 1.80 9.13 -15.68
N THR A 88 0.98 9.37 -14.66
CA THR A 88 0.24 10.64 -14.51
C THR A 88 1.22 11.81 -14.55
N ARG A 89 2.29 11.74 -13.76
CA ARG A 89 3.35 12.75 -13.76
C ARG A 89 4.15 12.77 -15.05
N ALA A 90 4.59 11.60 -15.54
CA ALA A 90 5.45 11.47 -16.71
C ALA A 90 4.76 11.94 -18.00
N GLN A 91 3.45 11.71 -18.13
CA GLN A 91 2.64 12.16 -19.27
C GLN A 91 2.07 13.58 -19.09
N ARG A 92 2.35 14.24 -17.96
CA ARG A 92 1.80 15.56 -17.59
C ARG A 92 0.26 15.58 -17.65
N ALA A 93 -0.37 14.51 -17.21
CA ALA A 93 -1.82 14.44 -17.12
C ALA A 93 -2.34 15.23 -15.92
N SER A 94 -3.57 15.69 -16.01
CA SER A 94 -4.24 16.47 -14.96
C SER A 94 -4.57 15.59 -13.75
N LEU A 95 -4.86 14.29 -13.98
CA LEU A 95 -5.29 13.34 -12.96
C LEU A 95 -4.95 11.90 -13.37
N GLY A 96 -4.60 11.07 -12.39
CA GLY A 96 -4.54 9.62 -12.51
C GLY A 96 -5.70 8.95 -11.78
N VAL A 97 -6.28 7.92 -12.38
CA VAL A 97 -7.33 7.10 -11.79
C VAL A 97 -6.91 5.64 -11.82
N VAL A 98 -7.09 4.97 -10.68
CA VAL A 98 -6.84 3.53 -10.55
C VAL A 98 -8.12 2.83 -10.15
N ILE A 99 -8.48 1.80 -10.91
CA ILE A 99 -9.59 0.90 -10.59
C ILE A 99 -9.01 -0.32 -9.90
N SER A 100 -9.05 -0.33 -8.57
CA SER A 100 -8.56 -1.44 -7.74
C SER A 100 -9.08 -1.36 -6.31
N ALA A 101 -9.26 -2.52 -5.68
CA ALA A 101 -9.45 -2.66 -4.24
C ALA A 101 -8.23 -3.31 -3.55
N SER A 102 -7.02 -3.15 -4.13
CA SER A 102 -5.75 -3.64 -3.58
C SER A 102 -5.81 -5.14 -3.21
N HIS A 103 -5.65 -5.49 -1.95
CA HIS A 103 -5.59 -6.86 -1.45
C HIS A 103 -6.96 -7.53 -1.21
N ASN A 104 -8.07 -6.83 -1.45
CA ASN A 104 -9.41 -7.40 -1.28
C ASN A 104 -9.70 -8.51 -2.32
N PRO A 105 -10.64 -9.44 -2.06
CA PRO A 105 -11.08 -10.42 -3.05
C PRO A 105 -11.73 -9.76 -4.27
N PHE A 106 -11.89 -10.52 -5.35
CA PHE A 106 -12.36 -10.01 -6.66
C PHE A 106 -13.77 -9.39 -6.63
N ALA A 107 -14.61 -9.78 -5.68
CA ALA A 107 -15.97 -9.27 -5.53
C ALA A 107 -16.02 -7.77 -5.16
N ASP A 108 -14.95 -7.27 -4.54
CA ASP A 108 -14.79 -5.85 -4.24
C ASP A 108 -14.04 -5.13 -5.36
N ASN A 109 -14.29 -3.83 -5.49
CA ASN A 109 -13.46 -2.94 -6.31
C ASN A 109 -13.40 -1.55 -5.69
N GLY A 110 -12.60 -0.66 -6.28
CA GLY A 110 -12.44 0.70 -5.79
C GLY A 110 -11.94 1.64 -6.88
N ILE A 111 -11.99 2.92 -6.57
CA ILE A 111 -11.51 3.99 -7.45
C ILE A 111 -10.64 4.92 -6.61
N LYS A 112 -9.36 4.99 -6.98
CA LYS A 112 -8.35 5.85 -6.35
C LYS A 112 -7.97 6.96 -7.31
N PHE A 113 -7.58 8.12 -6.77
CA PHE A 113 -7.19 9.27 -7.55
C PHE A 113 -5.80 9.77 -7.17
N PHE A 114 -5.04 10.19 -8.19
CA PHE A 114 -3.72 10.79 -8.06
C PHE A 114 -3.69 12.15 -8.73
N SER A 115 -3.08 13.13 -8.07
CA SER A 115 -2.85 14.46 -8.63
C SER A 115 -1.93 14.42 -9.84
N ALA A 116 -1.80 15.53 -10.56
CA ALA A 116 -0.83 15.71 -11.65
C ALA A 116 0.63 15.43 -11.21
N HIS A 117 0.91 15.49 -9.92
CA HIS A 117 2.23 15.18 -9.35
C HIS A 117 2.39 13.69 -8.99
N GLY A 118 1.40 12.84 -9.22
CA GLY A 118 1.42 11.43 -8.84
C GLY A 118 1.34 11.21 -7.32
N THR A 119 0.73 12.15 -6.61
CA THR A 119 0.48 12.10 -5.15
C THR A 119 -1.02 12.00 -4.88
N LYS A 120 -1.39 11.61 -3.66
CA LYS A 120 -2.80 11.65 -3.23
C LYS A 120 -3.33 13.08 -3.25
N LEU A 121 -4.65 13.20 -3.46
CA LEU A 121 -5.33 14.48 -3.51
C LEU A 121 -5.68 14.99 -2.10
N PRO A 122 -5.73 16.32 -1.90
CA PRO A 122 -6.17 16.91 -0.63
C PRO A 122 -7.63 16.58 -0.31
N ASP A 123 -7.99 16.52 0.98
CA ASP A 123 -9.36 16.29 1.44
C ASP A 123 -10.37 17.29 0.85
N GLN A 124 -9.96 18.55 0.67
CA GLN A 124 -10.82 19.58 0.07
C GLN A 124 -11.23 19.24 -1.35
N TRP A 125 -10.32 18.64 -2.14
CA TRP A 125 -10.64 18.19 -3.50
C TRP A 125 -11.71 17.09 -3.49
N GLU A 126 -11.60 16.13 -2.56
CA GLU A 126 -12.59 15.06 -2.41
C GLU A 126 -13.98 15.63 -2.03
N LEU A 127 -14.01 16.62 -1.14
CA LEU A 127 -15.24 17.34 -0.77
C LEU A 127 -15.85 18.13 -1.96
N ASP A 128 -15.01 18.75 -2.78
CA ASP A 128 -15.45 19.48 -3.98
C ASP A 128 -16.08 18.53 -5.02
N VAL A 129 -15.51 17.32 -5.16
CA VAL A 129 -16.07 16.26 -6.01
C VAL A 129 -17.41 15.75 -5.47
N GLU A 130 -17.52 15.49 -4.16
CA GLU A 130 -18.78 15.06 -3.55
C GLU A 130 -19.87 16.14 -3.68
N ALA A 131 -19.51 17.41 -3.55
CA ALA A 131 -20.44 18.52 -3.79
C ALA A 131 -20.91 18.56 -5.25
N ALA A 132 -19.98 18.43 -6.21
CA ALA A 132 -20.32 18.39 -7.64
C ALA A 132 -21.17 17.17 -8.02
N LEU A 133 -21.02 16.05 -7.31
CA LEU A 133 -21.81 14.82 -7.52
C LEU A 133 -23.29 14.99 -7.12
N GLN A 134 -23.60 15.91 -6.21
CA GLN A 134 -24.97 16.22 -5.79
C GLN A 134 -25.69 17.16 -6.77
N GLU A 135 -24.94 17.85 -7.64
CA GLU A 135 -25.53 18.76 -8.63
C GLU A 135 -26.04 17.97 -9.86
N PRO A 136 -27.07 18.49 -10.56
CA PRO A 136 -27.47 17.92 -11.84
C PRO A 136 -26.30 17.91 -12.84
N PRO A 137 -26.12 16.83 -13.64
CA PRO A 137 -25.08 16.78 -14.62
C PRO A 137 -25.23 17.86 -15.70
N GLN A 138 -24.11 18.44 -16.10
CA GLN A 138 -24.04 19.44 -17.19
C GLN A 138 -23.15 18.84 -18.29
N TRP A 139 -23.78 18.27 -19.32
CA TRP A 139 -23.08 17.61 -20.40
C TRP A 139 -22.38 18.63 -21.30
N ALA A 140 -21.17 18.29 -21.76
CA ALA A 140 -20.45 19.09 -22.74
C ALA A 140 -21.18 19.06 -24.10
N ASP A 141 -21.08 20.15 -24.86
CA ASP A 141 -21.52 20.19 -26.23
C ASP A 141 -20.74 19.20 -27.10
N SER A 142 -21.35 18.73 -28.21
CA SER A 142 -20.74 17.75 -29.11
C SER A 142 -19.32 18.12 -29.59
N ALA A 143 -19.05 19.42 -29.76
CA ALA A 143 -17.72 19.91 -30.15
C ALA A 143 -16.69 19.89 -29.01
N SER A 144 -17.17 19.87 -27.77
CA SER A 144 -16.37 19.96 -26.55
C SER A 144 -16.24 18.61 -25.80
N LEU A 145 -16.83 17.52 -26.33
CA LEU A 145 -16.67 16.19 -25.74
C LEU A 145 -15.20 15.78 -25.68
N GLY A 146 -14.84 15.09 -24.60
CA GLY A 146 -13.53 14.47 -24.46
C GLY A 146 -13.33 13.29 -25.42
N ARG A 147 -12.09 12.91 -25.63
CA ARG A 147 -11.70 11.78 -26.48
C ARG A 147 -10.94 10.74 -25.67
N ALA A 148 -11.20 9.46 -25.93
CA ALA A 148 -10.42 8.38 -25.35
C ALA A 148 -9.36 7.86 -26.35
N ARG A 149 -8.20 7.49 -25.80
CA ARG A 149 -7.14 6.76 -26.52
C ARG A 149 -6.46 5.76 -25.59
N ARG A 150 -5.79 4.78 -26.15
CA ARG A 150 -4.96 3.83 -25.37
C ARG A 150 -3.49 4.24 -25.43
N LEU A 151 -2.76 3.98 -24.35
CA LEU A 151 -1.31 4.08 -24.27
C LEU A 151 -0.74 2.65 -24.26
N ASP A 152 -0.31 2.17 -25.43
CA ASP A 152 0.07 0.77 -25.61
C ASP A 152 1.41 0.41 -24.95
N ASP A 153 2.29 1.38 -24.73
CA ASP A 153 3.61 1.23 -24.10
C ASP A 153 3.65 1.54 -22.60
N ALA A 154 2.48 1.69 -21.95
CA ALA A 154 2.38 2.02 -20.53
C ALA A 154 3.20 1.09 -19.62
N ALA A 155 3.07 -0.22 -19.83
CA ALA A 155 3.80 -1.24 -19.07
C ALA A 155 5.32 -1.12 -19.26
N GLY A 156 5.79 -0.94 -20.50
CA GLY A 156 7.21 -0.78 -20.81
C GLY A 156 7.83 0.45 -20.14
N ARG A 157 7.11 1.58 -20.15
CA ARG A 157 7.55 2.81 -19.47
C ARG A 157 7.69 2.61 -17.96
N TYR A 158 6.77 1.90 -17.33
CA TYR A 158 6.84 1.63 -15.90
C TYR A 158 7.94 0.61 -15.57
N ILE A 159 8.15 -0.43 -16.39
CA ILE A 159 9.28 -1.36 -16.26
C ILE A 159 10.60 -0.60 -16.25
N GLU A 160 10.83 0.28 -17.24
CA GLU A 160 12.05 1.09 -17.33
C GLU A 160 12.21 2.01 -16.11
N PHE A 161 11.12 2.61 -15.64
CA PHE A 161 11.15 3.42 -14.43
C PHE A 161 11.56 2.60 -13.20
N CYS A 162 10.95 1.42 -12.97
CA CYS A 162 11.34 0.54 -11.86
C CYS A 162 12.83 0.19 -11.95
N LYS A 163 13.32 -0.27 -13.11
CA LYS A 163 14.72 -0.64 -13.32
C LYS A 163 15.67 0.53 -13.07
N SER A 164 15.29 1.76 -13.42
CA SER A 164 16.11 2.94 -13.19
C SER A 164 16.35 3.25 -11.70
N THR A 165 15.56 2.67 -10.79
CA THR A 165 15.74 2.81 -9.34
C THR A 165 16.72 1.80 -8.74
N PHE A 166 17.07 0.75 -9.49
CA PHE A 166 18.13 -0.19 -9.14
C PHE A 166 19.49 0.42 -9.43
N ALA A 167 20.50 0.14 -8.61
CA ALA A 167 21.80 0.76 -8.76
C ALA A 167 22.50 0.27 -10.04
N HIS A 168 23.01 1.20 -10.85
CA HIS A 168 23.59 0.91 -12.17
C HIS A 168 24.85 0.05 -12.13
N ASP A 169 25.56 0.03 -11.01
CA ASP A 169 26.76 -0.75 -10.76
C ASP A 169 26.46 -2.18 -10.27
N LEU A 170 25.19 -2.52 -10.08
CA LEU A 170 24.75 -3.82 -9.60
C LEU A 170 24.00 -4.60 -10.68
N THR A 171 23.94 -5.92 -10.51
CA THR A 171 23.22 -6.83 -11.39
C THR A 171 22.58 -7.96 -10.58
N LEU A 172 21.45 -8.47 -11.06
CA LEU A 172 20.81 -9.67 -10.51
C LEU A 172 21.24 -10.94 -11.26
N LYS A 173 22.25 -10.85 -12.12
CA LYS A 173 22.75 -12.00 -12.89
C LYS A 173 23.22 -13.14 -11.96
N GLY A 174 22.69 -14.33 -12.23
CA GLY A 174 22.99 -15.53 -11.45
C GLY A 174 22.09 -15.72 -10.22
N MET A 175 21.20 -14.77 -9.93
CA MET A 175 20.20 -14.90 -8.86
C MET A 175 18.93 -15.55 -9.39
N LYS A 176 18.32 -16.38 -8.54
CA LYS A 176 17.01 -16.99 -8.75
C LYS A 176 15.96 -16.29 -7.89
N ILE A 177 14.92 -15.76 -8.52
CA ILE A 177 13.88 -15.00 -7.82
C ILE A 177 12.52 -15.63 -8.11
N ALA A 178 11.80 -16.03 -7.06
CA ALA A 178 10.39 -16.39 -7.15
C ALA A 178 9.54 -15.12 -7.01
N VAL A 179 8.63 -14.87 -7.95
CA VAL A 179 7.76 -13.69 -7.97
C VAL A 179 6.32 -14.11 -7.91
N ASP A 180 5.59 -13.63 -6.90
CA ASP A 180 4.16 -13.77 -6.76
C ASP A 180 3.48 -12.43 -7.03
N SER A 181 2.78 -12.33 -8.16
CA SER A 181 2.05 -11.12 -8.57
C SER A 181 0.58 -11.12 -8.15
N ALA A 182 0.15 -11.99 -7.25
CA ALA A 182 -1.21 -12.08 -6.72
C ALA A 182 -2.32 -12.22 -7.79
N HIS A 183 -2.02 -12.69 -9.00
CA HIS A 183 -2.88 -12.58 -10.19
C HIS A 183 -3.36 -11.14 -10.44
N GLY A 184 -2.60 -10.14 -9.95
CA GLY A 184 -2.92 -8.72 -9.95
C GLY A 184 -2.29 -7.94 -11.08
N ALA A 185 -2.29 -6.62 -10.96
CA ALA A 185 -1.87 -5.66 -11.98
C ALA A 185 -0.41 -5.82 -12.44
N ALA A 186 0.45 -6.38 -11.58
CA ALA A 186 1.87 -6.60 -11.88
C ALA A 186 2.17 -7.92 -12.61
N TYR A 187 1.16 -8.75 -12.93
CA TYR A 187 1.33 -10.13 -13.43
C TYR A 187 2.29 -10.27 -14.61
N HIS A 188 2.35 -9.30 -15.50
CA HIS A 188 3.21 -9.30 -16.69
C HIS A 188 4.37 -8.28 -16.61
N ILE A 189 4.40 -7.46 -15.55
CA ILE A 189 5.39 -6.40 -15.32
C ILE A 189 6.48 -6.89 -14.38
N ALA A 190 6.10 -7.39 -13.20
CA ALA A 190 7.04 -7.79 -12.15
C ALA A 190 8.08 -8.82 -12.64
N PRO A 191 7.69 -9.90 -13.33
CA PRO A 191 8.66 -10.86 -13.85
C PRO A 191 9.67 -10.22 -14.82
N LYS A 192 9.23 -9.28 -15.64
CA LYS A 192 10.10 -8.61 -16.62
C LYS A 192 11.12 -7.69 -15.95
N VAL A 193 10.71 -6.94 -14.91
CA VAL A 193 11.62 -6.05 -14.17
C VAL A 193 12.83 -6.83 -13.66
N PHE A 194 12.62 -7.96 -12.99
CA PHE A 194 13.73 -8.76 -12.44
C PHE A 194 14.51 -9.52 -13.51
N HIS A 195 13.82 -10.04 -14.52
CA HIS A 195 14.46 -10.73 -15.65
C HIS A 195 15.39 -9.79 -16.44
N GLU A 196 14.94 -8.58 -16.73
CA GLU A 196 15.73 -7.60 -17.49
C GLU A 196 16.93 -7.05 -16.69
N LEU A 197 16.91 -7.17 -15.35
CA LEU A 197 18.06 -6.91 -14.47
C LEU A 197 19.00 -8.12 -14.34
N GLY A 198 18.67 -9.24 -14.99
CA GLY A 198 19.54 -10.42 -15.14
C GLY A 198 19.16 -11.63 -14.29
N ALA A 199 18.08 -11.57 -13.50
CA ALA A 199 17.64 -12.70 -12.68
C ALA A 199 17.02 -13.84 -13.51
N GLU A 200 17.16 -15.08 -13.02
CA GLU A 200 16.29 -16.20 -13.40
C GLU A 200 15.01 -16.12 -12.58
N VAL A 201 13.85 -15.96 -13.24
CA VAL A 201 12.58 -15.65 -12.59
C VAL A 201 11.60 -16.82 -12.67
N PHE A 202 11.05 -17.21 -11.51
CA PHE A 202 9.98 -18.18 -11.37
C PHE A 202 8.69 -17.48 -10.96
N CYS A 203 7.66 -17.53 -11.80
CA CYS A 203 6.42 -16.79 -11.59
C CYS A 203 5.35 -17.66 -10.99
N ILE A 204 4.68 -17.17 -9.94
CA ILE A 204 3.39 -17.63 -9.47
C ILE A 204 2.42 -16.43 -9.39
N GLY A 205 1.13 -16.68 -9.33
CA GLY A 205 0.17 -15.58 -9.33
C GLY A 205 0.22 -14.70 -10.59
N CYS A 206 0.60 -15.26 -11.76
CA CYS A 206 0.81 -14.52 -13.01
C CYS A 206 -0.17 -14.91 -14.14
N SER A 207 -1.28 -15.57 -13.82
CA SER A 207 -2.31 -16.00 -14.79
C SER A 207 -3.69 -15.52 -14.33
N PRO A 208 -3.97 -14.20 -14.46
CA PRO A 208 -5.25 -13.65 -14.03
C PRO A 208 -6.39 -14.14 -14.93
N ASP A 209 -7.53 -14.51 -14.31
CA ASP A 209 -8.78 -14.86 -15.01
C ASP A 209 -9.92 -13.87 -14.72
N GLY A 210 -9.64 -12.81 -13.95
CA GLY A 210 -10.61 -11.82 -13.54
C GLY A 210 -11.29 -12.09 -12.20
N LEU A 211 -11.19 -13.31 -11.68
CA LEU A 211 -11.86 -13.79 -10.47
C LEU A 211 -10.88 -14.29 -9.39
N ASN A 212 -9.61 -14.46 -9.74
CA ASN A 212 -8.60 -15.10 -8.90
C ASN A 212 -7.58 -14.14 -8.25
N ILE A 213 -7.75 -12.83 -8.40
CA ILE A 213 -6.87 -11.83 -7.77
C ILE A 213 -6.81 -12.03 -6.25
N ASN A 214 -5.59 -12.05 -5.67
CA ASN A 214 -5.31 -12.29 -4.24
C ASN A 214 -5.81 -13.64 -3.69
N HIS A 215 -6.31 -14.56 -4.53
CA HIS A 215 -6.87 -15.82 -4.05
C HIS A 215 -5.76 -16.82 -3.72
N LYS A 216 -5.44 -16.96 -2.43
CA LYS A 216 -4.39 -17.87 -1.89
C LYS A 216 -2.99 -17.60 -2.46
N VAL A 217 -2.72 -16.39 -2.91
CA VAL A 217 -1.44 -15.91 -3.45
C VAL A 217 -1.21 -14.46 -3.05
N GLY A 218 0.00 -13.96 -3.26
CA GLY A 218 0.38 -12.58 -3.04
C GLY A 218 0.75 -12.25 -1.60
N ALA A 219 0.95 -10.96 -1.33
CA ALA A 219 1.49 -10.44 -0.06
C ALA A 219 0.63 -10.76 1.18
N THR A 220 -0.66 -11.08 1.00
CA THR A 220 -1.57 -11.47 2.09
C THR A 220 -1.65 -12.99 2.30
N HIS A 221 -1.08 -13.79 1.38
CA HIS A 221 -1.05 -15.25 1.42
C HIS A 221 0.34 -15.77 0.97
N PRO A 222 1.40 -15.48 1.75
CA PRO A 222 2.78 -15.73 1.33
C PRO A 222 3.18 -17.21 1.31
N GLU A 223 2.32 -18.14 1.76
CA GLU A 223 2.61 -19.58 1.85
C GLU A 223 2.92 -20.18 0.47
N ALA A 224 2.23 -19.68 -0.57
CA ALA A 224 2.48 -20.10 -1.95
C ALA A 224 3.88 -19.67 -2.41
N LEU A 225 4.30 -18.44 -2.07
CA LEU A 225 5.63 -17.93 -2.36
C LEU A 225 6.72 -18.73 -1.63
N VAL A 226 6.55 -19.00 -0.32
CA VAL A 226 7.49 -19.82 0.46
C VAL A 226 7.69 -21.19 -0.19
N SER A 227 6.60 -21.81 -0.64
CA SER A 227 6.65 -23.10 -1.35
C SER A 227 7.38 -22.99 -2.69
N ALA A 228 7.14 -21.91 -3.46
CA ALA A 228 7.82 -21.67 -4.73
C ALA A 228 9.33 -21.41 -4.56
N VAL A 229 9.74 -20.65 -3.55
CA VAL A 229 11.14 -20.40 -3.20
C VAL A 229 11.87 -21.71 -2.93
N ARG A 230 11.29 -22.58 -2.09
CA ARG A 230 11.89 -23.89 -1.76
C ARG A 230 11.94 -24.83 -2.95
N ALA A 231 10.88 -24.91 -3.73
CA ALA A 231 10.78 -25.83 -4.88
C ALA A 231 11.77 -25.48 -6.00
N ASN A 232 12.05 -24.20 -6.20
CA ASN A 232 12.95 -23.72 -7.26
C ASN A 232 14.36 -23.38 -6.74
N HIS A 233 14.64 -23.61 -5.47
CA HIS A 233 15.90 -23.18 -4.83
C HIS A 233 16.20 -21.70 -5.13
N ALA A 234 15.17 -20.84 -5.00
CA ALA A 234 15.32 -19.43 -5.26
C ALA A 234 16.05 -18.73 -4.11
N ASP A 235 16.87 -17.74 -4.47
CA ASP A 235 17.62 -16.92 -3.50
C ASP A 235 16.68 -15.96 -2.77
N PHE A 236 15.65 -15.46 -3.49
CA PHE A 236 14.65 -14.55 -2.97
C PHE A 236 13.26 -14.91 -3.46
N GLY A 237 12.28 -14.63 -2.61
CA GLY A 237 10.87 -14.58 -2.98
C GLY A 237 10.33 -13.15 -2.82
N ILE A 238 9.49 -12.72 -3.75
CA ILE A 238 8.87 -11.39 -3.78
C ILE A 238 7.37 -11.58 -3.96
N ALA A 239 6.57 -11.19 -2.97
CA ALA A 239 5.12 -11.20 -3.05
C ALA A 239 4.57 -9.77 -3.09
N LEU A 240 3.76 -9.50 -4.10
CA LEU A 240 3.01 -8.27 -4.27
C LEU A 240 1.54 -8.51 -3.93
N ASP A 241 0.76 -7.45 -3.71
CA ASP A 241 -0.69 -7.56 -3.66
C ASP A 241 -1.33 -7.20 -5.02
N GLY A 242 -2.66 -7.19 -5.08
CA GLY A 242 -3.40 -7.09 -6.33
C GLY A 242 -3.10 -5.87 -7.18
N ASP A 243 -2.71 -4.73 -6.59
CA ASP A 243 -2.31 -3.51 -7.30
C ASP A 243 -0.83 -3.14 -7.10
N ALA A 244 -0.08 -4.05 -6.47
CA ALA A 244 1.37 -4.02 -6.32
C ALA A 244 1.93 -2.80 -5.57
N ASP A 245 1.14 -2.23 -4.65
CA ASP A 245 1.59 -1.17 -3.75
C ASP A 245 2.17 -1.72 -2.44
N ARG A 246 2.08 -3.06 -2.21
CA ARG A 246 2.62 -3.78 -1.05
C ARG A 246 3.63 -4.84 -1.44
N LEU A 247 4.54 -5.10 -0.49
CA LEU A 247 5.64 -6.05 -0.62
C LEU A 247 5.78 -6.92 0.62
N GLN A 248 5.94 -8.22 0.42
CA GLN A 248 6.52 -9.14 1.37
C GLN A 248 7.68 -9.88 0.68
N MET A 249 8.73 -10.22 1.41
CA MET A 249 9.85 -10.96 0.85
C MET A 249 10.14 -12.24 1.62
N VAL A 250 10.72 -13.21 0.93
CA VAL A 250 11.11 -14.51 1.50
C VAL A 250 12.57 -14.76 1.13
N ASP A 251 13.37 -15.29 2.06
CA ASP A 251 14.75 -15.71 1.78
C ASP A 251 14.81 -17.17 1.30
N ALA A 252 16.02 -17.61 0.91
CA ALA A 252 16.28 -18.98 0.45
C ALA A 252 15.92 -20.06 1.48
N ALA A 253 15.90 -19.74 2.79
CA ALA A 253 15.47 -20.64 3.86
C ALA A 253 13.95 -20.75 3.99
N GLY A 254 13.22 -19.86 3.31
CA GLY A 254 11.76 -19.75 3.38
C GLY A 254 11.28 -18.93 4.57
N ARG A 255 12.14 -18.07 5.16
CA ARG A 255 11.75 -17.08 6.16
C ARG A 255 11.05 -15.91 5.48
N LEU A 256 9.87 -15.54 5.99
CA LEU A 256 9.12 -14.37 5.58
C LEU A 256 9.64 -13.11 6.31
N PHE A 257 9.78 -12.02 5.57
CA PHE A 257 10.14 -10.68 6.05
C PHE A 257 9.00 -9.73 5.76
N ASN A 258 8.52 -9.07 6.79
CA ASN A 258 7.40 -8.11 6.68
C ASN A 258 7.90 -6.68 6.38
N GLY A 259 6.95 -5.76 6.14
CA GLY A 259 7.27 -4.39 5.79
C GLY A 259 8.12 -3.65 6.83
N ASP A 260 8.00 -3.97 8.12
CA ASP A 260 8.80 -3.33 9.17
C ASP A 260 10.29 -3.72 9.06
N GLU A 261 10.57 -5.00 8.80
CA GLU A 261 11.93 -5.51 8.58
C GLU A 261 12.51 -4.96 7.27
N LEU A 262 11.70 -4.91 6.21
CA LEU A 262 12.13 -4.38 4.91
C LEU A 262 12.42 -2.88 4.98
N LEU A 263 11.62 -2.10 5.71
CA LEU A 263 11.91 -0.68 5.99
C LEU A 263 13.26 -0.52 6.69
N TYR A 264 13.54 -1.33 7.71
CA TYR A 264 14.84 -1.31 8.38
C TYR A 264 15.98 -1.58 7.40
N LEU A 265 15.87 -2.58 6.53
CA LEU A 265 16.89 -2.90 5.52
C LEU A 265 17.13 -1.71 4.57
N MET A 266 16.07 -1.04 4.13
CA MET A 266 16.17 0.15 3.26
C MET A 266 16.90 1.29 3.97
N VAL A 267 16.65 1.51 5.25
CA VAL A 267 17.36 2.52 6.06
C VAL A 267 18.84 2.15 6.21
N MET A 268 19.15 0.88 6.49
CA MET A 268 20.53 0.41 6.64
C MET A 268 21.33 0.55 5.34
N ASP A 269 20.72 0.33 4.19
CA ASP A 269 21.36 0.57 2.89
C ASP A 269 21.79 2.03 2.72
N ARG A 270 20.91 2.96 3.05
CA ARG A 270 21.23 4.40 2.97
C ARG A 270 22.38 4.78 3.89
N LEU A 271 22.37 4.30 5.13
CA LEU A 271 23.45 4.54 6.08
C LEU A 271 24.78 3.93 5.62
N ALA A 272 24.75 2.70 5.10
CA ALA A 272 25.93 2.02 4.56
C ALA A 272 26.56 2.74 3.36
N GLN A 273 25.74 3.46 2.57
CA GLN A 273 26.21 4.31 1.47
C GLN A 273 26.68 5.69 1.94
N GLY A 274 26.70 5.97 3.24
CA GLY A 274 27.10 7.25 3.81
C GLY A 274 26.04 8.37 3.69
N HIS A 275 24.80 8.01 3.32
CA HIS A 275 23.70 8.97 3.33
C HIS A 275 23.23 9.26 4.75
N ARG A 276 22.92 10.51 5.02
CA ARG A 276 22.25 10.88 6.26
C ARG A 276 20.78 10.47 6.20
N VAL A 277 20.33 9.67 7.16
CA VAL A 277 18.93 9.32 7.36
C VAL A 277 18.48 9.95 8.69
N PRO A 278 17.86 11.13 8.68
CA PRO A 278 17.47 11.80 9.92
C PRO A 278 16.38 11.05 10.66
N GLY A 279 15.51 10.33 9.95
CA GLY A 279 14.46 9.52 10.55
C GLY A 279 13.70 8.69 9.55
N ALA A 280 12.85 7.83 10.09
CA ALA A 280 11.91 7.00 9.36
C ALA A 280 10.52 7.07 10.03
N VAL A 281 9.48 6.87 9.23
CA VAL A 281 8.08 6.88 9.70
C VAL A 281 7.48 5.48 9.55
N GLY A 282 6.99 4.96 10.66
CA GLY A 282 6.13 3.77 10.66
C GLY A 282 4.72 4.11 11.12
N THR A 283 3.96 3.09 11.50
CA THR A 283 2.62 3.28 12.06
C THR A 283 2.56 2.87 13.54
N LEU A 284 1.42 3.11 14.17
CA LEU A 284 1.14 2.59 15.50
C LEU A 284 1.28 1.06 15.59
N MET A 285 1.24 0.35 14.44
CA MET A 285 1.38 -1.11 14.39
C MET A 285 2.82 -1.58 14.16
N THR A 286 3.74 -0.69 13.79
CA THR A 286 5.15 -1.05 13.56
C THR A 286 5.77 -1.69 14.79
N ASN A 287 6.51 -2.78 14.59
CA ASN A 287 7.12 -3.56 15.66
C ASN A 287 8.15 -2.73 16.45
N MET A 288 8.10 -2.81 17.78
CA MET A 288 8.96 -2.02 18.67
C MET A 288 10.44 -2.36 18.49
N ALA A 289 10.78 -3.61 18.16
CA ALA A 289 12.16 -4.01 17.91
C ALA A 289 12.80 -3.20 16.77
N VAL A 290 12.03 -2.92 15.71
CA VAL A 290 12.51 -2.11 14.58
C VAL A 290 12.73 -0.66 15.00
N GLU A 291 11.80 -0.08 15.77
CA GLU A 291 11.97 1.27 16.33
C GLU A 291 13.24 1.37 17.19
N LEU A 292 13.45 0.41 18.09
CA LEU A 292 14.62 0.39 18.97
C LEU A 292 15.91 0.21 18.16
N ALA A 293 15.90 -0.65 17.15
CA ALA A 293 17.05 -0.89 16.28
C ALA A 293 17.43 0.36 15.46
N LEU A 294 16.45 1.12 14.97
CA LEU A 294 16.67 2.39 14.26
C LEU A 294 17.22 3.46 15.20
N LYS A 295 16.65 3.60 16.39
CA LYS A 295 17.14 4.53 17.42
C LYS A 295 18.59 4.24 17.85
N ALA A 296 18.96 2.95 17.92
CA ALA A 296 20.36 2.55 18.19
C ALA A 296 21.35 2.93 17.07
N LYS A 297 20.85 3.36 15.90
CA LYS A 297 21.61 3.89 14.76
C LYS A 297 21.49 5.41 14.60
N ASP A 298 21.01 6.09 15.62
CA ASP A 298 20.75 7.55 15.60
C ASP A 298 19.74 7.98 14.51
N VAL A 299 18.83 7.06 14.13
CA VAL A 299 17.71 7.33 13.23
C VAL A 299 16.46 7.57 14.08
N GLU A 300 15.90 8.78 14.00
CA GLU A 300 14.64 9.10 14.69
C GLU A 300 13.51 8.23 14.10
N PHE A 301 12.62 7.73 14.96
CA PHE A 301 11.46 6.95 14.52
C PHE A 301 10.18 7.61 14.98
N VAL A 302 9.23 7.80 14.05
CA VAL A 302 7.92 8.40 14.32
C VAL A 302 6.82 7.44 13.94
N ARG A 303 5.82 7.34 14.82
CA ARG A 303 4.62 6.53 14.61
C ARG A 303 3.47 7.39 14.12
N ALA A 304 3.10 7.23 12.86
CA ALA A 304 1.88 7.77 12.30
C ALA A 304 0.65 6.94 12.69
N LYS A 305 -0.54 7.44 12.46
CA LYS A 305 -1.77 6.62 12.45
C LYS A 305 -1.64 5.52 11.39
N VAL A 306 -2.40 4.43 11.57
CA VAL A 306 -2.45 3.34 10.58
C VAL A 306 -3.10 3.85 9.29
N GLY A 307 -2.41 3.63 8.19
CA GLY A 307 -2.79 4.05 6.83
C GLY A 307 -1.66 4.81 6.14
N ASP A 308 -1.39 4.44 4.91
CA ASP A 308 -0.32 4.97 4.05
C ASP A 308 -0.33 6.50 3.94
N ARG A 309 -1.52 7.10 3.87
CA ARG A 309 -1.73 8.55 3.84
C ARG A 309 -1.06 9.24 5.03
N TYR A 310 -1.25 8.70 6.24
CA TYR A 310 -0.69 9.32 7.46
C TYR A 310 0.83 9.16 7.54
N VAL A 311 1.35 8.05 7.01
CA VAL A 311 2.81 7.85 6.90
C VAL A 311 3.40 8.88 5.94
N LEU A 312 2.77 9.09 4.77
CA LEU A 312 3.18 10.08 3.78
C LEU A 312 3.13 11.51 4.35
N GLU A 313 2.03 11.89 5.01
CA GLU A 313 1.87 13.21 5.64
C GLU A 313 3.00 13.51 6.67
N GLU A 314 3.37 12.52 7.51
CA GLU A 314 4.46 12.69 8.47
C GLU A 314 5.84 12.76 7.80
N LEU A 315 6.06 12.02 6.70
CA LEU A 315 7.29 12.12 5.90
C LEU A 315 7.44 13.50 5.27
N GLU A 316 6.40 13.99 4.62
CA GLU A 316 6.39 15.33 3.97
C GLU A 316 6.62 16.46 4.98
N LYS A 317 5.91 16.40 6.11
CA LYS A 317 6.05 17.39 7.20
C LYS A 317 7.46 17.48 7.75
N ARG A 318 8.22 16.38 7.76
CA ARG A 318 9.58 16.31 8.30
C ARG A 318 10.66 16.42 7.23
N GLY A 319 10.29 16.33 5.94
CA GLY A 319 11.24 16.22 4.84
C GLY A 319 12.01 14.91 4.86
N TRP A 320 11.41 13.82 5.39
CA TRP A 320 12.01 12.49 5.43
C TRP A 320 11.60 11.66 4.23
N LEU A 321 12.39 10.63 3.91
CA LEU A 321 12.27 9.92 2.65
C LEU A 321 11.77 8.47 2.80
N LEU A 322 11.97 7.85 3.97
CA LEU A 322 11.71 6.43 4.19
C LEU A 322 10.63 6.21 5.24
N GLY A 323 9.63 5.44 4.89
CA GLY A 323 8.56 5.06 5.81
C GLY A 323 7.77 3.87 5.29
N GLY A 324 6.86 3.37 6.12
CA GLY A 324 6.00 2.26 5.69
C GLY A 324 5.23 1.59 6.81
N GLU A 325 4.59 0.52 6.44
CA GLU A 325 3.74 -0.31 7.31
C GLU A 325 4.19 -1.76 7.28
N GLY A 326 4.01 -2.48 8.37
CA GLY A 326 4.27 -3.92 8.45
C GLY A 326 3.51 -4.74 7.39
N SER A 327 2.39 -4.22 6.88
CA SER A 327 1.63 -4.79 5.77
C SER A 327 2.39 -4.80 4.43
N GLY A 328 3.55 -4.11 4.36
CA GLY A 328 4.40 -4.06 3.18
C GLY A 328 4.21 -2.83 2.29
N HIS A 329 3.33 -1.89 2.64
CA HIS A 329 3.26 -0.60 1.94
C HIS A 329 4.44 0.26 2.37
N LEU A 330 5.45 0.35 1.50
CA LEU A 330 6.73 1.02 1.77
C LEU A 330 6.90 2.25 0.89
N LEU A 331 7.32 3.34 1.50
CA LEU A 331 7.56 4.62 0.86
C LEU A 331 9.07 4.88 0.77
N CYS A 332 9.53 5.22 -0.44
CA CYS A 332 10.89 5.63 -0.73
C CYS A 332 10.82 6.89 -1.60
N LEU A 333 10.62 8.05 -0.95
CA LEU A 333 10.20 9.29 -1.62
C LEU A 333 11.26 9.91 -2.54
N ASP A 334 12.53 9.50 -2.41
CA ASP A 334 13.59 9.85 -3.38
C ASP A 334 13.51 8.99 -4.66
N LYS A 335 12.69 7.94 -4.68
CA LYS A 335 12.49 7.07 -5.84
C LYS A 335 11.10 7.24 -6.44
N HIS A 336 10.07 7.26 -5.61
CA HIS A 336 8.68 7.37 -6.08
C HIS A 336 7.83 8.20 -5.11
N THR A 337 6.74 8.77 -5.60
CA THR A 337 5.82 9.64 -4.84
C THR A 337 4.78 8.87 -4.03
N THR A 338 4.69 7.56 -4.17
CA THR A 338 3.76 6.68 -3.46
C THR A 338 4.43 5.34 -3.15
N GLY A 339 3.80 4.50 -2.34
CA GLY A 339 4.25 3.14 -2.08
C GLY A 339 4.29 2.30 -3.37
N ASP A 340 5.37 1.54 -3.53
CA ASP A 340 5.64 0.74 -4.71
C ASP A 340 6.35 -0.56 -4.31
N GLY A 341 5.65 -1.69 -4.45
CA GLY A 341 6.19 -2.99 -4.06
C GLY A 341 7.40 -3.41 -4.90
N LEU A 342 7.42 -3.07 -6.20
CA LEU A 342 8.55 -3.40 -7.09
C LEU A 342 9.78 -2.57 -6.77
N ILE A 343 9.62 -1.26 -6.64
CA ILE A 343 10.73 -0.36 -6.28
C ILE A 343 11.27 -0.72 -4.90
N SER A 344 10.40 -0.98 -3.92
CA SER A 344 10.79 -1.40 -2.58
C SER A 344 11.59 -2.71 -2.60
N ALA A 345 11.16 -3.71 -3.38
CA ALA A 345 11.90 -4.95 -3.57
C ALA A 345 13.30 -4.68 -4.17
N LEU A 346 13.38 -3.81 -5.17
CA LEU A 346 14.66 -3.43 -5.78
C LEU A 346 15.59 -2.71 -4.78
N GLN A 347 15.07 -1.87 -3.88
CA GLN A 347 15.90 -1.24 -2.85
C GLN A 347 16.43 -2.27 -1.84
N VAL A 348 15.63 -3.28 -1.44
CA VAL A 348 16.10 -4.37 -0.57
C VAL A 348 17.12 -5.24 -1.29
N LEU A 349 16.91 -5.56 -2.58
CA LEU A 349 17.87 -6.30 -3.38
C LEU A 349 19.19 -5.51 -3.56
N ASN A 350 19.14 -4.18 -3.74
CA ASN A 350 20.35 -3.34 -3.74
C ASN A 350 21.17 -3.57 -2.48
N THR A 351 20.53 -3.59 -1.31
CA THR A 351 21.19 -3.82 -0.03
C THR A 351 21.87 -5.18 0.03
N CYS A 352 21.16 -6.23 -0.36
CA CYS A 352 21.68 -7.61 -0.32
C CYS A 352 22.84 -7.80 -1.31
N VAL A 353 22.67 -7.34 -2.56
CA VAL A 353 23.68 -7.48 -3.60
C VAL A 353 24.95 -6.69 -3.28
N ARG A 354 24.80 -5.43 -2.85
CA ARG A 354 25.92 -4.56 -2.50
C ARG A 354 26.74 -5.08 -1.32
N SER A 355 26.07 -5.60 -0.31
CA SER A 355 26.72 -6.11 0.89
C SER A 355 27.22 -7.54 0.77
N GLY A 356 26.72 -8.33 -0.19
CA GLY A 356 26.94 -9.77 -0.29
C GLY A 356 26.33 -10.57 0.87
N ARG A 357 25.35 -9.98 1.59
CA ARG A 357 24.70 -10.57 2.78
C ARG A 357 23.24 -10.88 2.51
N SER A 358 22.73 -11.95 3.11
CA SER A 358 21.29 -12.25 3.09
C SER A 358 20.49 -11.26 3.95
N MET A 359 19.18 -11.16 3.72
CA MET A 359 18.27 -10.36 4.55
C MET A 359 18.36 -10.75 6.04
N ALA A 360 18.43 -12.05 6.34
CA ALA A 360 18.58 -12.54 7.70
C ALA A 360 19.89 -12.06 8.37
N GLN A 361 21.01 -12.07 7.63
CA GLN A 361 22.29 -11.56 8.13
C GLN A 361 22.31 -10.05 8.33
N LEU A 362 21.57 -9.31 7.51
CA LEU A 362 21.44 -7.84 7.64
C LEU A 362 20.55 -7.43 8.81
N LEU A 363 19.64 -8.32 9.23
CA LEU A 363 18.77 -8.17 10.39
C LEU A 363 19.32 -8.82 11.67
N GLU A 364 20.59 -9.24 11.66
CA GLU A 364 21.21 -9.83 12.85
C GLU A 364 21.12 -8.85 14.04
N GLY A 365 20.55 -9.32 15.15
CA GLY A 365 20.28 -8.49 16.33
C GLY A 365 18.93 -7.76 16.32
N VAL A 366 18.18 -7.81 15.21
CA VAL A 366 16.81 -7.30 15.14
C VAL A 366 15.82 -8.46 15.17
N ASN A 367 15.31 -8.77 16.36
CA ASN A 367 14.29 -9.79 16.54
C ASN A 367 12.95 -9.14 16.81
N LEU A 368 11.97 -9.35 15.93
CA LEU A 368 10.64 -8.81 16.13
C LEU A 368 10.07 -9.28 17.47
N PHE A 369 9.49 -8.36 18.20
CA PHE A 369 8.81 -8.70 19.45
C PHE A 369 7.51 -9.43 19.14
N PRO A 370 7.20 -10.51 19.86
CA PRO A 370 5.89 -11.16 19.81
C PRO A 370 4.76 -10.16 20.08
N GLN A 371 3.73 -10.22 19.24
CA GLN A 371 2.52 -9.39 19.37
C GLN A 371 1.31 -10.28 19.68
N THR A 372 0.57 -9.97 20.72
CA THR A 372 -0.73 -10.58 21.02
C THR A 372 -1.83 -9.57 20.79
N LEU A 373 -2.74 -9.86 19.86
CA LEU A 373 -3.91 -9.04 19.56
C LEU A 373 -5.19 -9.77 20.01
N ILE A 374 -5.93 -9.16 20.92
CA ILE A 374 -7.23 -9.67 21.37
C ILE A 374 -8.33 -8.71 20.93
N ASN A 375 -9.28 -9.22 20.16
CA ASN A 375 -10.47 -8.50 19.76
C ASN A 375 -11.55 -8.68 20.81
N VAL A 376 -11.85 -7.64 21.58
CA VAL A 376 -12.91 -7.66 22.60
C VAL A 376 -14.17 -7.06 22.01
N ARG A 377 -15.22 -7.86 21.85
CA ARG A 377 -16.53 -7.39 21.39
C ARG A 377 -17.20 -6.59 22.49
N LEU A 378 -17.56 -5.35 22.18
CA LEU A 378 -18.27 -4.46 23.10
C LEU A 378 -19.76 -4.83 23.14
N GLN A 379 -20.38 -4.74 24.32
CA GLN A 379 -21.81 -4.92 24.48
C GLN A 379 -22.57 -3.71 23.89
N PRO A 380 -23.81 -3.89 23.42
CA PRO A 380 -24.63 -2.78 22.98
C PRO A 380 -24.72 -1.68 24.05
N GLY A 381 -24.32 -0.46 23.70
CA GLY A 381 -24.31 0.69 24.64
C GLY A 381 -23.08 0.78 25.56
N GLN A 382 -22.17 -0.16 25.51
CA GLN A 382 -20.93 -0.09 26.26
C GLN A 382 -19.98 0.97 25.66
N ASP A 383 -19.70 2.01 26.44
CA ASP A 383 -18.70 3.04 26.11
C ASP A 383 -17.40 2.73 26.86
N TRP A 384 -16.48 2.06 26.19
CA TRP A 384 -15.18 1.68 26.76
C TRP A 384 -14.35 2.86 27.28
N LYS A 385 -14.61 4.08 26.79
CA LYS A 385 -13.95 5.32 27.26
C LYS A 385 -14.37 5.71 28.67
N LYS A 386 -15.53 5.22 29.14
CA LYS A 386 -16.01 5.43 30.52
C LYS A 386 -15.45 4.41 31.51
N ASN A 387 -14.75 3.38 31.04
CA ASN A 387 -14.10 2.41 31.89
C ASN A 387 -12.90 3.06 32.61
N THR A 388 -13.06 3.41 33.90
CA THR A 388 -12.02 4.07 34.67
C THR A 388 -10.86 3.17 35.08
N ARG A 389 -11.04 1.84 35.01
CA ARG A 389 -10.00 0.85 35.32
C ARG A 389 -9.03 0.63 34.17
N LEU A 390 -9.50 0.78 32.93
CA LEU A 390 -8.70 0.51 31.74
C LEU A 390 -7.47 1.43 31.63
N PRO A 391 -7.57 2.76 31.80
CA PRO A 391 -6.40 3.63 31.77
C PRO A 391 -5.38 3.29 32.85
N ALA A 392 -5.84 3.02 34.09
CA ALA A 392 -4.95 2.70 35.21
C ALA A 392 -4.20 1.37 34.98
N GLU A 393 -4.89 0.34 34.44
CA GLU A 393 -4.24 -0.93 34.15
C GLU A 393 -3.30 -0.82 32.94
N THR A 394 -3.65 0.01 31.95
CA THR A 394 -2.77 0.31 30.80
C THR A 394 -1.48 0.97 31.27
N GLU A 395 -1.58 2.03 32.09
CA GLU A 395 -0.41 2.74 32.62
C GLU A 395 0.51 1.81 33.44
N LYS A 396 -0.09 0.97 34.27
CA LYS A 396 0.66 -0.03 35.04
C LYS A 396 1.42 -1.00 34.15
N LEU A 397 0.77 -1.53 33.09
CA LEU A 397 1.40 -2.42 32.15
C LEU A 397 2.48 -1.71 31.31
N GLU A 398 2.28 -0.46 30.91
CA GLU A 398 3.30 0.32 30.23
C GLU A 398 4.55 0.52 31.09
N GLN A 399 4.37 0.70 32.42
CA GLN A 399 5.49 0.75 33.38
C GLN A 399 6.17 -0.61 33.53
N GLU A 400 5.40 -1.70 33.64
CA GLU A 400 5.93 -3.08 33.71
C GLU A 400 6.72 -3.46 32.45
N LEU A 401 6.29 -2.99 31.27
CA LEU A 401 6.86 -3.28 29.96
C LEU A 401 7.92 -2.25 29.52
N ALA A 402 8.25 -1.26 30.34
CA ALA A 402 9.11 -0.15 29.93
C ALA A 402 10.43 -0.63 29.27
N GLY A 403 10.66 -0.25 28.01
CA GLY A 403 11.83 -0.64 27.22
C GLY A 403 11.81 -2.07 26.66
N THR A 404 10.87 -2.92 27.07
CA THR A 404 10.76 -4.33 26.66
C THR A 404 9.43 -4.68 25.99
N GLY A 405 8.52 -3.72 25.91
CA GLY A 405 7.20 -3.90 25.30
C GLY A 405 6.37 -2.64 25.29
N ARG A 406 5.14 -2.75 24.79
CA ARG A 406 4.18 -1.65 24.73
C ARG A 406 2.74 -2.15 24.62
N VAL A 407 1.81 -1.27 24.90
CA VAL A 407 0.37 -1.50 24.77
C VAL A 407 -0.21 -0.62 23.68
N LEU A 408 -1.16 -1.14 22.92
CA LEU A 408 -1.97 -0.37 21.97
C LEU A 408 -3.43 -0.80 22.06
N ILE A 409 -4.31 0.14 22.44
CA ILE A 409 -5.75 -0.09 22.53
C ILE A 409 -6.44 0.83 21.52
N ARG A 410 -7.26 0.25 20.63
CA ARG A 410 -8.00 1.03 19.63
C ARG A 410 -9.35 0.41 19.31
N ALA A 411 -10.35 1.26 19.09
CA ALA A 411 -11.64 0.82 18.54
C ALA A 411 -11.49 0.41 17.07
N SER A 412 -12.25 -0.61 16.65
CA SER A 412 -12.43 -0.90 15.23
C SER A 412 -13.29 0.20 14.59
N GLY A 413 -12.96 0.60 13.37
CA GLY A 413 -13.75 1.59 12.62
C GLY A 413 -15.04 1.02 12.03
N THR A 414 -15.15 -0.30 11.90
CA THR A 414 -16.24 -0.98 11.18
C THR A 414 -17.08 -1.91 12.04
N GLU A 415 -16.57 -2.32 13.20
CA GLU A 415 -17.22 -3.30 14.07
C GLU A 415 -17.25 -2.80 15.52
N PRO A 416 -18.23 -3.22 16.35
CA PRO A 416 -18.26 -2.90 17.76
C PRO A 416 -17.22 -3.71 18.57
N VAL A 417 -15.93 -3.55 18.19
CA VAL A 417 -14.80 -4.28 18.76
C VAL A 417 -13.74 -3.31 19.22
N LEU A 418 -13.24 -3.52 20.43
CA LEU A 418 -12.02 -2.89 20.92
C LEU A 418 -10.85 -3.86 20.72
N ARG A 419 -9.84 -3.40 20.00
CA ARG A 419 -8.63 -4.15 19.73
C ARG A 419 -7.59 -3.82 20.79
N VAL A 420 -7.22 -4.84 21.57
CA VAL A 420 -6.18 -4.77 22.59
C VAL A 420 -4.96 -5.49 22.04
N MET A 421 -3.90 -4.77 21.78
CA MET A 421 -2.63 -5.31 21.34
C MET A 421 -1.57 -5.06 22.41
N VAL A 422 -0.85 -6.11 22.78
CA VAL A 422 0.37 -6.02 23.57
C VAL A 422 1.51 -6.65 22.80
N GLU A 423 2.62 -5.97 22.82
CA GLU A 423 3.88 -6.38 22.23
C GLU A 423 4.93 -6.43 23.33
N ALA A 424 5.69 -7.51 23.42
CA ALA A 424 6.75 -7.66 24.41
C ALA A 424 7.88 -8.54 23.86
N SER A 425 9.07 -8.41 24.44
CA SER A 425 10.23 -9.25 24.11
C SER A 425 10.05 -10.74 24.42
N ASP A 426 9.07 -11.09 25.25
CA ASP A 426 8.67 -12.44 25.59
C ASP A 426 7.19 -12.68 25.23
N GLU A 427 6.91 -13.84 24.58
CA GLU A 427 5.56 -14.17 24.10
C GLU A 427 4.57 -14.39 25.24
N GLN A 428 4.98 -15.00 26.34
CA GLN A 428 4.09 -15.25 27.48
C GLN A 428 3.73 -13.94 28.18
N VAL A 429 4.69 -13.03 28.27
CA VAL A 429 4.46 -11.68 28.80
C VAL A 429 3.48 -10.92 27.93
N ALA A 430 3.66 -10.91 26.60
CA ALA A 430 2.74 -10.27 25.67
C ALA A 430 1.31 -10.82 25.80
N ARG A 431 1.17 -12.15 25.88
CA ARG A 431 -0.11 -12.83 25.99
C ARG A 431 -0.81 -12.53 27.30
N SER A 432 -0.13 -12.72 28.44
CA SER A 432 -0.74 -12.51 29.76
C SER A 432 -1.15 -11.05 29.98
N ALA A 433 -0.35 -10.10 29.49
CA ALA A 433 -0.68 -8.69 29.57
C ALA A 433 -1.90 -8.32 28.68
N ALA A 434 -1.99 -8.89 27.46
CA ALA A 434 -3.14 -8.69 26.58
C ALA A 434 -4.43 -9.28 27.18
N GLU A 435 -4.36 -10.46 27.80
CA GLU A 435 -5.47 -11.09 28.47
C GLU A 435 -5.96 -10.25 29.67
N ARG A 436 -5.06 -9.75 30.52
CA ARG A 436 -5.38 -8.84 31.65
C ARG A 436 -6.17 -7.62 31.16
N LEU A 437 -5.71 -6.94 30.12
CA LEU A 437 -6.42 -5.79 29.56
C LEU A 437 -7.77 -6.17 28.96
N ALA A 438 -7.83 -7.29 28.23
CA ALA A 438 -9.08 -7.78 27.66
C ALA A 438 -10.14 -8.10 28.73
N GLU A 439 -9.73 -8.65 29.88
CA GLU A 439 -10.62 -8.87 31.02
C GLU A 439 -11.14 -7.56 31.61
N VAL A 440 -10.28 -6.55 31.76
CA VAL A 440 -10.69 -5.22 32.22
C VAL A 440 -11.72 -4.59 31.27
N VAL A 441 -11.54 -4.75 29.96
CA VAL A 441 -12.51 -4.27 28.96
C VAL A 441 -13.83 -5.01 29.03
N ARG A 442 -13.81 -6.34 29.28
CA ARG A 442 -15.04 -7.15 29.40
C ARG A 442 -15.83 -6.86 30.69
N ALA A 443 -15.11 -6.51 31.74
CA ALA A 443 -15.71 -6.26 33.07
C ALA A 443 -16.28 -4.84 33.27
N GLY A 444 -16.00 -3.92 32.38
CA GLY A 444 -16.44 -2.53 32.44
C GLY A 444 -17.15 -2.10 31.20
#